data_e931b7909c4771f18c7703c22ad95a61
#
_entry.id   e931b7909c4771f18c7703c22ad95a61
#
_cell.length_a   1.000
_cell.length_b   1.000
_cell.length_c   1.000
_cell.angle_alpha   90.00
_cell.angle_beta   90.00
_cell.angle_gamma   90.00
#
_symmetry.space_group_name_H-M   'P 1'
#
loop_
_entity.id
_entity.type
_entity.pdbx_description
1 polymer ?
#
loop_
_entity_poly.entity_id
_entity_poly.type
_entity_poly.pdbx_seq_one_letter_code
_entity_poly.pdbx_strand_id
1 'polypeptide(L)'
;MWISPYFGIADRNYQIDYSAPFYLTESGNGNKAAGVVSVSYSLEGIRTQLGNLNIGNTGYGFIISGDGVIISDPVKEYLNGNIQDLAKKDQNLFFIIKNIKKEEYLATDSLTGKSYWVFQKKIPSTDWTLGFVLPQEETLLNKKTDQTHSIILIVFATFAFLFFLCLLFVSIYRYNHKGLWVFAVIFTLLCILGIGFLWHFTMNNSVLDSRNGDLVVFAREDVETILHHVDVNPTTPKIPTGFFLQSMEFLNANDVLITGYIWQNISGLGIWKELPDFSFPDSKETTIEKVYVNKDIGIIGWRFKTTLRQQFDIQNTHLTGKDVWIRVLSNNSVESILVPDFDSYDNLIPESLPGLRRPFVLDGWNPQKTFFSYRVNANNTNIGLGKFANSNAPEFYFNIDIKRDFKSPFDGDLLPVIVAVVLLFAVLTIITKGENQTYFGFSSHGVLGYCISILFTLIIAHSFLRARVPISRVIYLEYFYFVMYIAILVVSINSIAFASNRHISFIDAKDNIYMKILY
;
A
#
# COMPACT_ATOMS: atom_id res chain seq x y z
N MET A 1 3.84 21.80 -40.94
CA MET A 1 4.34 20.42 -41.13
C MET A 1 5.39 20.13 -40.09
N TRP A 2 5.30 18.99 -39.42
CA TRP A 2 6.35 18.55 -38.49
C TRP A 2 7.54 17.97 -39.23
N ILE A 3 8.75 18.30 -38.78
CA ILE A 3 10.00 17.79 -39.35
C ILE A 3 10.52 16.70 -38.40
N SER A 4 11.12 15.63 -38.96
CA SER A 4 11.72 14.58 -38.14
C SER A 4 12.77 15.12 -37.17
N PRO A 5 12.97 14.47 -35.99
CA PRO A 5 13.93 14.93 -35.00
C PRO A 5 15.35 15.09 -35.58
N TYR A 6 16.04 16.15 -35.19
CA TYR A 6 17.41 16.41 -35.57
C TYR A 6 18.21 17.00 -34.41
N PHE A 7 19.54 16.95 -34.51
CA PHE A 7 20.43 17.52 -33.50
C PHE A 7 20.67 19.01 -33.81
N GLY A 8 20.15 19.90 -32.96
CA GLY A 8 20.35 21.36 -33.06
C GLY A 8 21.77 21.75 -32.63
N ILE A 9 22.54 22.30 -33.58
CA ILE A 9 23.93 22.68 -33.34
C ILE A 9 24.03 23.83 -32.35
N ALA A 10 23.07 24.77 -32.39
CA ALA A 10 23.02 25.94 -31.52
C ALA A 10 22.77 25.59 -30.05
N ASP A 11 21.79 24.72 -29.81
CA ASP A 11 21.33 24.36 -28.46
C ASP A 11 21.97 23.07 -27.94
N ARG A 12 22.76 22.39 -28.78
CA ARG A 12 23.39 21.10 -28.50
C ARG A 12 22.42 20.05 -27.95
N ASN A 13 21.18 20.06 -28.48
CA ASN A 13 20.11 19.19 -28.04
C ASN A 13 19.33 18.63 -29.23
N TYR A 14 18.68 17.46 -29.05
CA TYR A 14 17.73 16.97 -30.04
C TYR A 14 16.43 17.79 -29.98
N GLN A 15 15.95 18.22 -31.15
CA GLN A 15 14.75 19.03 -31.29
C GLN A 15 13.95 18.65 -32.52
N ILE A 16 12.69 19.05 -32.51
CA ILE A 16 11.75 18.92 -33.61
C ILE A 16 11.20 20.30 -33.97
N ASP A 17 10.96 20.51 -35.25
CA ASP A 17 10.42 21.76 -35.73
C ASP A 17 9.02 21.56 -36.29
N TYR A 18 8.14 22.49 -35.96
CA TYR A 18 6.89 22.70 -36.70
C TYR A 18 7.04 23.89 -37.61
N SER A 19 6.93 23.67 -38.92
CA SER A 19 7.09 24.69 -39.94
C SER A 19 5.76 24.95 -40.66
N ALA A 20 5.39 26.22 -40.76
CA ALA A 20 4.19 26.66 -41.47
C ALA A 20 4.56 27.76 -42.50
N PRO A 21 4.12 27.62 -43.77
CA PRO A 21 4.32 28.67 -44.76
C PRO A 21 3.38 29.84 -44.48
N PHE A 22 3.87 31.08 -44.69
CA PHE A 22 3.00 32.25 -44.76
C PHE A 22 2.98 32.83 -46.14
N TYR A 23 1.86 33.43 -46.49
CA TYR A 23 1.59 33.97 -47.81
C TYR A 23 1.35 35.47 -47.72
N LEU A 24 2.01 36.25 -48.56
CA LEU A 24 1.72 37.66 -48.69
C LEU A 24 0.60 37.83 -49.72
N THR A 25 -0.45 38.53 -49.38
CA THR A 25 -1.56 38.87 -50.27
C THR A 25 -1.12 39.98 -51.21
N GLU A 26 -0.43 39.68 -52.31
CA GLU A 26 -0.32 40.60 -53.45
C GLU A 26 -1.39 40.26 -54.46
N SER A 27 -2.09 41.29 -54.89
CA SER A 27 -3.16 41.22 -55.88
C SER A 27 -2.66 40.64 -57.23
N GLY A 28 -3.03 39.39 -57.51
CA GLY A 28 -2.91 38.82 -58.85
C GLY A 28 -1.75 37.87 -59.05
N ASN A 29 -2.05 36.60 -58.91
CA ASN A 29 -1.37 35.43 -59.39
C ASN A 29 -0.69 34.54 -58.31
N GLY A 30 -1.41 33.48 -57.99
CA GLY A 30 -0.80 32.22 -57.47
C GLY A 30 -0.32 32.24 -56.01
N ASN A 31 -0.79 31.32 -55.24
CA ASN A 31 -0.35 30.99 -53.86
C ASN A 31 1.15 30.62 -53.81
N LYS A 32 2.05 31.57 -53.95
CA LYS A 32 3.46 31.36 -53.65
C LYS A 32 3.70 31.71 -52.18
N ALA A 33 4.27 30.77 -51.43
CA ALA A 33 4.69 31.04 -50.08
C ALA A 33 5.75 32.15 -50.05
N ALA A 34 5.54 33.16 -49.25
CA ALA A 34 6.46 34.27 -49.09
C ALA A 34 7.60 33.92 -48.10
N GLY A 35 7.36 32.97 -47.25
CA GLY A 35 8.35 32.48 -46.27
C GLY A 35 7.79 31.32 -45.44
N VAL A 36 8.59 30.86 -44.51
CA VAL A 36 8.25 29.79 -43.56
C VAL A 36 8.54 30.30 -42.16
N VAL A 37 7.61 30.10 -41.26
CA VAL A 37 7.82 30.27 -39.81
C VAL A 37 7.99 28.90 -39.20
N SER A 38 9.06 28.74 -38.43
CA SER A 38 9.35 27.47 -37.72
C SER A 38 9.42 27.72 -36.23
N VAL A 39 8.89 26.76 -35.46
CA VAL A 39 9.00 26.73 -34.01
C VAL A 39 9.69 25.41 -33.64
N SER A 40 10.79 25.53 -32.90
CA SER A 40 11.59 24.39 -32.45
C SER A 40 11.17 23.97 -31.04
N TYR A 41 11.02 22.67 -30.84
CA TYR A 41 10.68 22.06 -29.57
C TYR A 41 11.75 21.06 -29.16
N SER A 42 12.27 21.16 -27.93
CA SER A 42 13.24 20.20 -27.40
C SER A 42 12.60 18.85 -27.11
N LEU A 43 13.20 17.74 -27.56
CA LEU A 43 12.77 16.39 -27.22
C LEU A 43 12.83 16.15 -25.71
N GLU A 44 13.81 16.72 -25.03
CA GLU A 44 13.92 16.65 -23.58
C GLU A 44 12.73 17.30 -22.87
N GLY A 45 12.20 18.40 -23.41
CA GLY A 45 10.97 19.04 -22.91
C GLY A 45 9.76 18.12 -23.03
N ILE A 46 9.61 17.44 -24.16
CA ILE A 46 8.52 16.47 -24.40
C ILE A 46 8.66 15.27 -23.45
N ARG A 47 9.88 14.73 -23.30
CA ARG A 47 10.19 13.63 -22.38
C ARG A 47 9.82 13.99 -20.94
N THR A 48 10.18 15.17 -20.48
CA THR A 48 9.87 15.65 -19.12
C THR A 48 8.37 15.79 -18.92
N GLN A 49 7.62 16.29 -19.91
CA GLN A 49 6.17 16.39 -19.83
C GLN A 49 5.50 15.02 -19.75
N LEU A 50 5.94 14.03 -20.55
CA LEU A 50 5.45 12.66 -20.51
C LEU A 50 5.83 11.94 -19.22
N GLY A 51 7.05 12.14 -18.71
CA GLY A 51 7.52 11.57 -17.44
C GLY A 51 6.75 12.08 -16.22
N ASN A 52 6.17 13.28 -16.31
CA ASN A 52 5.31 13.84 -15.25
C ASN A 52 3.87 13.29 -15.27
N LEU A 53 3.50 12.53 -16.30
CA LEU A 53 2.20 11.86 -16.33
C LEU A 53 2.21 10.67 -15.39
N ASN A 54 1.30 10.66 -14.43
CA ASN A 54 1.15 9.57 -13.48
C ASN A 54 0.41 8.39 -14.16
N ILE A 55 1.18 7.49 -14.78
CA ILE A 55 0.67 6.32 -15.52
C ILE A 55 0.85 5.08 -14.65
N GLY A 56 0.02 4.92 -13.61
CA GLY A 56 0.26 3.90 -12.60
C GLY A 56 1.53 4.21 -11.79
N ASN A 57 2.16 3.17 -11.25
CA ASN A 57 3.34 3.34 -10.40
C ASN A 57 4.66 3.11 -11.14
N THR A 58 4.65 2.18 -12.09
CA THR A 58 5.82 1.84 -12.91
C THR A 58 5.55 1.92 -14.42
N GLY A 59 4.34 2.39 -14.79
CA GLY A 59 3.99 2.63 -16.18
C GLY A 59 4.69 3.87 -16.73
N TYR A 60 4.90 3.87 -18.04
CA TYR A 60 5.56 4.99 -18.72
C TYR A 60 4.93 5.31 -20.07
N GLY A 61 5.16 6.52 -20.56
CA GLY A 61 4.73 6.98 -21.87
C GLY A 61 5.89 7.06 -22.85
N PHE A 62 5.62 6.78 -24.13
CA PHE A 62 6.57 6.93 -25.23
C PHE A 62 5.91 7.59 -26.45
N ILE A 63 6.72 8.22 -27.31
CA ILE A 63 6.27 8.75 -28.60
C ILE A 63 7.23 8.30 -29.69
N ILE A 64 6.64 7.81 -30.79
CA ILE A 64 7.37 7.36 -31.97
C ILE A 64 6.84 8.12 -33.19
N SER A 65 7.74 8.60 -34.05
CA SER A 65 7.39 9.22 -35.33
C SER A 65 6.87 8.20 -36.36
N GLY A 66 6.26 8.67 -37.42
CA GLY A 66 5.74 7.81 -38.50
C GLY A 66 6.80 6.99 -39.22
N ASP A 67 8.04 7.43 -39.24
CA ASP A 67 9.23 6.76 -39.77
C ASP A 67 9.96 5.88 -38.74
N GLY A 68 9.40 5.74 -37.54
CA GLY A 68 9.89 4.85 -36.48
C GLY A 68 11.01 5.41 -35.63
N VAL A 69 11.23 6.73 -35.63
CA VAL A 69 12.19 7.38 -34.75
C VAL A 69 11.56 7.66 -33.39
N ILE A 70 12.25 7.33 -32.32
CA ILE A 70 11.80 7.58 -30.94
C ILE A 70 11.96 9.06 -30.62
N ILE A 71 10.81 9.74 -30.39
CA ILE A 71 10.73 11.14 -30.03
C ILE A 71 10.82 11.32 -28.51
N SER A 72 10.18 10.41 -27.76
CA SER A 72 10.20 10.41 -26.31
C SER A 72 10.15 8.99 -25.78
N ASP A 73 11.03 8.71 -24.81
CA ASP A 73 11.10 7.45 -24.07
C ASP A 73 11.72 7.73 -22.69
N PRO A 74 11.43 7.00 -21.62
CA PRO A 74 12.13 7.12 -20.34
C PRO A 74 13.64 6.96 -20.48
N VAL A 75 14.09 6.05 -21.36
CA VAL A 75 15.50 5.79 -21.61
C VAL A 75 16.04 6.80 -22.62
N LYS A 76 16.88 7.71 -22.16
CA LYS A 76 17.43 8.82 -22.96
C LYS A 76 18.25 8.36 -24.18
N GLU A 77 18.90 7.23 -24.06
CA GLU A 77 19.72 6.64 -25.13
C GLU A 77 18.90 6.19 -26.35
N TYR A 78 17.61 5.97 -26.19
CA TYR A 78 16.70 5.62 -27.27
C TYR A 78 16.22 6.82 -28.09
N LEU A 79 16.38 8.04 -27.55
CA LEU A 79 15.96 9.27 -28.24
C LEU A 79 16.69 9.42 -29.58
N ASN A 80 15.93 9.78 -30.61
CA ASN A 80 16.40 9.90 -31.99
C ASN A 80 16.92 8.59 -32.63
N GLY A 81 16.80 7.45 -31.95
CA GLY A 81 17.08 6.14 -32.50
C GLY A 81 15.90 5.57 -33.27
N ASN A 82 16.17 4.78 -34.31
CA ASN A 82 15.12 4.04 -35.01
C ASN A 82 14.73 2.81 -34.15
N ILE A 83 13.44 2.71 -33.85
CA ILE A 83 12.91 1.65 -32.98
C ILE A 83 13.22 0.24 -33.48
N GLN A 84 13.27 0.03 -34.81
CA GLN A 84 13.56 -1.29 -35.40
C GLN A 84 15.03 -1.70 -35.17
N ASP A 85 15.96 -0.74 -35.19
CA ASP A 85 17.38 -1.00 -34.99
C ASP A 85 17.72 -1.13 -33.50
N LEU A 86 17.07 -0.36 -32.66
CA LEU A 86 17.20 -0.48 -31.20
C LEU A 86 16.63 -1.80 -30.70
N ALA A 87 15.52 -2.27 -31.21
CA ALA A 87 14.93 -3.54 -30.83
C ALA A 87 15.76 -4.79 -31.19
N LYS A 88 16.67 -4.68 -32.13
CA LYS A 88 17.66 -5.74 -32.41
C LYS A 88 18.72 -5.84 -31.29
N LYS A 89 18.95 -4.73 -30.59
CA LYS A 89 19.92 -4.62 -29.50
C LYS A 89 19.29 -4.82 -28.12
N ASP A 90 18.06 -4.37 -27.96
CA ASP A 90 17.32 -4.41 -26.69
C ASP A 90 16.00 -5.18 -26.85
N GLN A 91 15.92 -6.33 -26.18
CA GLN A 91 14.72 -7.18 -26.23
C GLN A 91 13.51 -6.53 -25.56
N ASN A 92 13.70 -5.57 -24.67
CA ASN A 92 12.60 -4.86 -24.02
C ASN A 92 11.77 -3.99 -24.99
N LEU A 93 12.36 -3.52 -26.08
CA LEU A 93 11.65 -2.80 -27.14
C LEU A 93 10.96 -3.73 -28.14
N PHE A 94 11.37 -4.98 -28.22
CA PHE A 94 10.88 -5.93 -29.22
C PHE A 94 9.38 -6.21 -29.08
N PHE A 95 8.84 -6.26 -27.86
CA PHE A 95 7.41 -6.52 -27.64
C PHE A 95 6.54 -5.35 -28.06
N ILE A 96 7.02 -4.10 -27.95
CA ILE A 96 6.32 -2.89 -28.39
C ILE A 96 6.19 -2.90 -29.92
N ILE A 97 7.25 -3.25 -30.63
CA ILE A 97 7.32 -3.20 -32.09
C ILE A 97 6.45 -4.28 -32.73
N LYS A 98 6.45 -5.49 -32.17
CA LYS A 98 5.76 -6.65 -32.72
C LYS A 98 4.28 -6.37 -32.99
N ASN A 99 3.67 -5.44 -32.28
CA ASN A 99 2.25 -5.13 -32.34
C ASN A 99 1.95 -3.63 -32.55
N ILE A 100 2.85 -2.85 -33.12
CA ILE A 100 2.72 -1.39 -33.29
C ILE A 100 1.46 -0.94 -34.08
N LYS A 101 0.82 -1.87 -34.77
CA LYS A 101 -0.43 -1.62 -35.52
C LYS A 101 -1.69 -1.77 -34.68
N LYS A 102 -1.61 -2.30 -33.46
CA LYS A 102 -2.77 -2.50 -32.59
C LYS A 102 -2.86 -1.35 -31.60
N GLU A 103 -4.06 -0.81 -31.40
CA GLU A 103 -4.29 0.27 -30.42
C GLU A 103 -4.12 -0.20 -28.96
N GLU A 104 -4.41 -1.48 -28.70
CA GLU A 104 -4.32 -2.09 -27.38
C GLU A 104 -3.88 -3.55 -27.49
N TYR A 105 -2.92 -3.98 -26.68
CA TYR A 105 -2.50 -5.38 -26.58
C TYR A 105 -1.75 -5.68 -25.30
N LEU A 106 -1.78 -6.97 -24.91
CA LEU A 106 -0.98 -7.49 -23.82
C LEU A 106 0.34 -8.01 -24.39
N ALA A 107 1.44 -7.53 -23.88
CA ALA A 107 2.79 -7.94 -24.24
C ALA A 107 3.46 -8.61 -23.03
N THR A 108 4.15 -9.72 -23.26
CA THR A 108 4.91 -10.41 -22.21
C THR A 108 6.38 -10.25 -22.50
N ASP A 109 7.11 -9.72 -21.53
CA ASP A 109 8.55 -9.65 -21.56
C ASP A 109 9.11 -11.06 -21.45
N SER A 110 9.90 -11.48 -22.42
CA SER A 110 10.47 -12.82 -22.49
C SER A 110 11.60 -13.07 -21.49
N LEU A 111 12.20 -12.01 -20.92
CA LEU A 111 13.29 -12.11 -19.96
C LEU A 111 12.78 -12.21 -18.53
N THR A 112 11.80 -11.36 -18.18
CA THR A 112 11.24 -11.30 -16.81
C THR A 112 9.98 -12.12 -16.63
N GLY A 113 9.32 -12.57 -17.71
CA GLY A 113 8.03 -13.25 -17.69
C GLY A 113 6.85 -12.34 -17.33
N LYS A 114 7.09 -11.04 -17.10
CA LYS A 114 6.05 -10.07 -16.73
C LYS A 114 5.23 -9.67 -17.96
N SER A 115 3.94 -9.45 -17.74
CA SER A 115 3.01 -9.01 -18.78
C SER A 115 2.68 -7.53 -18.60
N TYR A 116 2.63 -6.81 -19.71
CA TYR A 116 2.37 -5.38 -19.78
C TYR A 116 1.21 -5.09 -20.74
N TRP A 117 0.30 -4.24 -20.34
CA TRP A 117 -0.65 -3.61 -21.23
C TRP A 117 0.05 -2.49 -21.99
N VAL A 118 -0.06 -2.51 -23.31
CA VAL A 118 0.43 -1.45 -24.19
C VAL A 118 -0.77 -0.82 -24.88
N PHE A 119 -0.96 0.47 -24.65
CA PHE A 119 -1.96 1.30 -25.30
C PHE A 119 -1.26 2.26 -26.23
N GLN A 120 -1.71 2.39 -27.47
CA GLN A 120 -1.10 3.32 -28.40
C GLN A 120 -2.13 3.92 -29.36
N LYS A 121 -1.93 5.19 -29.68
CA LYS A 121 -2.83 5.94 -30.55
C LYS A 121 -2.07 6.95 -31.39
N LYS A 122 -2.45 7.06 -32.66
CA LYS A 122 -1.93 8.11 -33.52
C LYS A 122 -2.42 9.48 -33.08
N ILE A 123 -1.51 10.45 -33.06
CA ILE A 123 -1.82 11.85 -32.79
C ILE A 123 -2.36 12.46 -34.09
N PRO A 124 -3.62 12.96 -34.12
CA PRO A 124 -4.29 13.34 -35.37
C PRO A 124 -3.59 14.42 -36.20
N SER A 125 -2.82 15.32 -35.56
CA SER A 125 -2.11 16.43 -36.21
C SER A 125 -0.71 16.09 -36.70
N THR A 126 -0.27 14.85 -36.47
CA THR A 126 1.08 14.38 -36.77
C THR A 126 1.00 12.92 -37.27
N ASP A 127 2.09 12.41 -37.83
CA ASP A 127 2.22 10.96 -38.07
C ASP A 127 2.76 10.21 -36.85
N TRP A 128 2.74 10.82 -35.68
CA TRP A 128 3.30 10.24 -34.45
C TRP A 128 2.33 9.31 -33.78
N THR A 129 2.89 8.32 -33.10
CA THR A 129 2.17 7.40 -32.22
C THR A 129 2.55 7.68 -30.77
N LEU A 130 1.59 8.06 -29.96
CA LEU A 130 1.71 8.13 -28.50
C LEU A 130 1.33 6.77 -27.95
N GLY A 131 2.18 6.22 -27.08
CA GLY A 131 1.91 4.96 -26.39
C GLY A 131 2.14 5.05 -24.90
N PHE A 132 1.49 4.14 -24.17
CA PHE A 132 1.64 3.94 -22.73
C PHE A 132 1.85 2.46 -22.46
N VAL A 133 2.80 2.16 -21.59
CA VAL A 133 3.09 0.81 -21.11
C VAL A 133 2.71 0.74 -19.64
N LEU A 134 1.87 -0.23 -19.27
CA LEU A 134 1.38 -0.39 -17.91
C LEU A 134 1.52 -1.86 -17.47
N PRO A 135 2.18 -2.19 -16.35
CA PRO A 135 2.25 -3.55 -15.86
C PRO A 135 0.86 -4.14 -15.61
N GLN A 136 0.63 -5.37 -16.09
CA GLN A 136 -0.66 -6.05 -15.90
C GLN A 136 -0.97 -6.27 -14.42
N GLU A 137 0.03 -6.49 -13.62
CA GLU A 137 -0.11 -6.67 -12.17
C GLU A 137 -0.75 -5.45 -11.50
N GLU A 138 -0.40 -4.24 -11.91
CA GLU A 138 -1.00 -3.01 -11.36
C GLU A 138 -2.50 -2.86 -11.70
N THR A 139 -2.92 -3.33 -12.87
CA THR A 139 -4.34 -3.28 -13.26
C THR A 139 -5.18 -4.37 -12.61
N LEU A 140 -4.60 -5.56 -12.38
CA LEU A 140 -5.29 -6.70 -11.76
C LEU A 140 -5.45 -6.55 -10.26
N LEU A 141 -4.48 -5.95 -9.57
CA LEU A 141 -4.50 -5.77 -8.12
C LEU A 141 -5.66 -4.87 -7.66
N ASN A 142 -5.85 -3.72 -8.27
CA ASN A 142 -6.97 -2.84 -7.95
C ASN A 142 -8.34 -3.49 -8.22
N LYS A 143 -8.46 -4.25 -9.31
CA LYS A 143 -9.72 -4.90 -9.68
C LYS A 143 -10.05 -6.12 -8.81
N LYS A 144 -9.02 -6.87 -8.37
CA LYS A 144 -9.20 -8.09 -7.56
C LYS A 144 -9.60 -7.77 -6.13
N THR A 145 -9.04 -6.72 -5.54
CA THR A 145 -9.36 -6.26 -4.18
C THR A 145 -10.80 -5.74 -4.11
N ASP A 146 -11.23 -4.91 -5.06
CA ASP A 146 -12.60 -4.38 -5.12
C ASP A 146 -13.64 -5.48 -5.38
N GLN A 147 -13.34 -6.44 -6.26
CA GLN A 147 -14.25 -7.56 -6.51
C GLN A 147 -14.40 -8.47 -5.29
N THR A 148 -13.33 -8.74 -4.55
CA THR A 148 -13.38 -9.59 -3.37
C THR A 148 -14.21 -8.94 -2.26
N HIS A 149 -14.06 -7.64 -2.02
CA HIS A 149 -14.89 -6.89 -1.07
C HIS A 149 -16.36 -6.85 -1.49
N SER A 150 -16.64 -6.66 -2.76
CA SER A 150 -18.01 -6.68 -3.30
C SER A 150 -18.68 -8.06 -3.16
N ILE A 151 -17.96 -9.14 -3.43
CA ILE A 151 -18.45 -10.52 -3.27
C ILE A 151 -18.74 -10.81 -1.78
N ILE A 152 -17.87 -10.40 -0.88
CA ILE A 152 -18.06 -10.56 0.57
C ILE A 152 -19.31 -9.81 1.04
N LEU A 153 -19.50 -8.56 0.60
CA LEU A 153 -20.69 -7.76 0.91
C LEU A 153 -21.98 -8.41 0.37
N ILE A 154 -21.96 -8.95 -0.85
CA ILE A 154 -23.11 -9.65 -1.45
C ILE A 154 -23.44 -10.91 -0.67
N VAL A 155 -22.43 -11.69 -0.27
CA VAL A 155 -22.62 -12.91 0.54
C VAL A 155 -23.24 -12.55 1.89
N PHE A 156 -22.76 -11.50 2.57
CA PHE A 156 -23.34 -11.03 3.85
C PHE A 156 -24.78 -10.52 3.69
N ALA A 157 -25.04 -9.72 2.66
CA ALA A 157 -26.39 -9.21 2.37
C ALA A 157 -27.37 -10.36 2.06
N THR A 158 -26.91 -11.36 1.30
CA THR A 158 -27.73 -12.56 0.98
C THR A 158 -28.01 -13.36 2.23
N PHE A 159 -27.03 -13.54 3.12
CA PHE A 159 -27.20 -14.23 4.40
C PHE A 159 -28.17 -13.49 5.33
N ALA A 160 -28.03 -12.16 5.45
CA ALA A 160 -28.94 -11.32 6.23
C ALA A 160 -30.38 -11.37 5.67
N PHE A 161 -30.54 -11.39 4.36
CA PHE A 161 -31.83 -11.51 3.69
C PHE A 161 -32.48 -12.87 3.93
N LEU A 162 -31.72 -13.98 3.80
CA LEU A 162 -32.20 -15.32 4.11
C LEU A 162 -32.58 -15.47 5.58
N PHE A 163 -31.83 -14.83 6.48
CA PHE A 163 -32.17 -14.77 7.91
C PHE A 163 -33.50 -14.05 8.15
N PHE A 164 -33.68 -12.89 7.53
CA PHE A 164 -34.93 -12.13 7.62
C PHE A 164 -36.12 -12.93 7.11
N LEU A 165 -35.96 -13.62 5.95
CA LEU A 165 -36.99 -14.53 5.42
C LEU A 165 -37.28 -15.69 6.38
N CYS A 166 -36.26 -16.25 7.01
CA CYS A 166 -36.41 -17.34 7.98
C CYS A 166 -37.13 -16.86 9.25
N LEU A 167 -36.83 -15.66 9.75
CA LEU A 167 -37.56 -15.03 10.85
C LEU A 167 -39.03 -14.78 10.48
N LEU A 168 -39.30 -14.30 9.27
CA LEU A 168 -40.68 -14.15 8.75
C LEU A 168 -41.38 -15.51 8.71
N PHE A 169 -40.76 -16.53 8.18
CA PHE A 169 -41.32 -17.89 8.09
C PHE A 169 -41.63 -18.47 9.48
N VAL A 170 -40.70 -18.34 10.45
CA VAL A 170 -40.89 -18.79 11.83
C VAL A 170 -41.94 -17.96 12.57
N SER A 171 -42.06 -16.65 12.28
CA SER A 171 -43.12 -15.76 12.80
C SER A 171 -44.52 -16.18 12.28
N ILE A 172 -44.60 -16.63 11.02
CA ILE A 172 -45.85 -17.13 10.41
C ILE A 172 -46.26 -18.49 11.00
N TYR A 173 -45.26 -19.39 11.27
CA TYR A 173 -45.46 -20.74 11.83
C TYR A 173 -45.51 -20.72 13.37
N ARG A 174 -46.34 -19.97 13.94
CA ARG A 174 -46.50 -19.41 15.31
C ARG A 174 -46.55 -20.41 16.49
N TYR A 175 -46.22 -21.67 16.40
CA TYR A 175 -46.53 -22.65 17.44
C TYR A 175 -45.34 -23.45 18.06
N ASN A 176 -44.09 -23.34 17.59
CA ASN A 176 -43.01 -24.18 18.13
C ASN A 176 -41.82 -23.38 18.64
N HIS A 177 -41.80 -23.04 19.97
CA HIS A 177 -40.69 -22.29 20.60
C HIS A 177 -39.36 -23.05 20.59
N LYS A 178 -39.37 -24.39 20.64
CA LYS A 178 -38.16 -25.19 20.54
C LYS A 178 -37.49 -25.00 19.17
N GLY A 179 -38.28 -24.95 18.11
CA GLY A 179 -37.79 -24.66 16.77
C GLY A 179 -37.12 -23.30 16.65
N LEU A 180 -37.66 -22.29 17.32
CA LEU A 180 -37.12 -20.92 17.31
C LEU A 180 -35.73 -20.85 17.99
N TRP A 181 -35.57 -21.53 19.14
CA TRP A 181 -34.25 -21.64 19.80
C TRP A 181 -33.22 -22.42 18.98
N VAL A 182 -33.61 -23.56 18.41
CA VAL A 182 -32.75 -24.37 17.53
C VAL A 182 -32.27 -23.53 16.35
N PHE A 183 -33.18 -22.76 15.74
CA PHE A 183 -32.86 -21.86 14.64
C PHE A 183 -31.87 -20.76 15.06
N ALA A 184 -32.09 -20.08 16.19
CA ALA A 184 -31.19 -19.05 16.71
C ALA A 184 -29.78 -19.60 16.94
N VAL A 185 -29.67 -20.79 17.57
CA VAL A 185 -28.37 -21.44 17.81
C VAL A 185 -27.66 -21.80 16.51
N ILE A 186 -28.37 -22.41 15.55
CA ILE A 186 -27.78 -22.75 14.24
C ILE A 186 -27.30 -21.49 13.52
N PHE A 187 -28.11 -20.45 13.50
CA PHE A 187 -27.76 -19.19 12.87
C PHE A 187 -26.53 -18.52 13.51
N THR A 188 -26.49 -18.48 14.85
CA THR A 188 -25.34 -17.94 15.59
C THR A 188 -24.06 -18.71 15.27
N LEU A 189 -24.13 -20.06 15.23
CA LEU A 189 -22.99 -20.88 14.84
C LEU A 189 -22.53 -20.60 13.41
N LEU A 190 -23.46 -20.45 12.47
CA LEU A 190 -23.12 -20.10 11.09
C LEU A 190 -22.47 -18.71 10.99
N CYS A 191 -22.94 -17.73 11.77
CA CYS A 191 -22.32 -16.39 11.83
C CYS A 191 -20.91 -16.45 12.40
N ILE A 192 -20.69 -17.21 13.49
CA ILE A 192 -19.35 -17.40 14.08
C ILE A 192 -18.41 -18.07 13.08
N LEU A 193 -18.86 -19.12 12.38
CA LEU A 193 -18.07 -19.78 11.34
C LEU A 193 -17.79 -18.84 10.16
N GLY A 194 -18.78 -18.03 9.75
CA GLY A 194 -18.61 -17.03 8.69
C GLY A 194 -17.58 -15.97 9.05
N ILE A 195 -17.62 -15.43 10.26
CA ILE A 195 -16.63 -14.46 10.77
C ILE A 195 -15.25 -15.10 10.83
N GLY A 196 -15.14 -16.31 11.36
CA GLY A 196 -13.88 -17.06 11.42
C GLY A 196 -13.29 -17.34 10.03
N PHE A 197 -14.13 -17.71 9.07
CA PHE A 197 -13.72 -17.90 7.67
C PHE A 197 -13.23 -16.60 7.03
N LEU A 198 -13.95 -15.51 7.21
CA LEU A 198 -13.56 -14.19 6.70
C LEU A 198 -12.21 -13.74 7.28
N TRP A 199 -12.01 -13.94 8.58
CA TRP A 199 -10.73 -13.62 9.21
C TRP A 199 -9.60 -14.48 8.68
N HIS A 200 -9.82 -15.80 8.59
CA HIS A 200 -8.82 -16.72 8.03
C HIS A 200 -8.46 -16.34 6.59
N PHE A 201 -9.46 -16.05 5.77
CA PHE A 201 -9.27 -15.64 4.38
C PHE A 201 -8.51 -14.31 4.27
N THR A 202 -8.89 -13.29 5.06
CA THR A 202 -8.23 -11.99 5.08
C THR A 202 -6.78 -12.10 5.54
N MET A 203 -6.51 -12.93 6.55
CA MET A 203 -5.15 -13.13 7.06
C MET A 203 -4.24 -13.89 6.10
N ASN A 204 -4.78 -14.84 5.34
CA ASN A 204 -3.98 -15.62 4.39
C ASN A 204 -3.79 -14.94 3.03
N ASN A 205 -4.76 -14.10 2.63
CA ASN A 205 -4.72 -13.39 1.35
C ASN A 205 -4.24 -11.93 1.49
N SER A 206 -3.73 -11.53 2.65
CA SER A 206 -3.02 -10.28 2.77
C SER A 206 -1.72 -10.38 1.96
N VAL A 207 -1.81 -10.02 0.68
CA VAL A 207 -0.65 -9.78 -0.15
C VAL A 207 0.02 -8.56 0.47
N LEU A 208 1.19 -8.76 1.06
CA LEU A 208 2.12 -7.70 1.36
C LEU A 208 2.62 -7.25 -0.01
N ASP A 209 1.88 -6.35 -0.63
CA ASP A 209 2.36 -5.68 -1.83
C ASP A 209 3.55 -4.82 -1.40
N SER A 210 4.72 -5.10 -1.99
CA SER A 210 5.74 -4.06 -2.12
C SER A 210 5.02 -2.80 -2.57
N ARG A 211 5.24 -1.68 -1.88
CA ARG A 211 4.57 -0.42 -2.21
C ARG A 211 4.63 -0.21 -3.71
N ASN A 212 3.49 0.15 -4.27
CA ASN A 212 3.39 0.52 -5.68
C ASN A 212 4.47 1.56 -6.01
N GLY A 213 5.38 1.23 -6.92
CA GLY A 213 6.52 2.08 -7.30
C GLY A 213 7.88 1.69 -6.72
N ASP A 214 7.96 0.62 -5.89
CA ASP A 214 9.25 0.11 -5.41
C ASP A 214 9.94 -0.70 -6.51
N LEU A 215 11.14 -0.25 -6.88
CA LEU A 215 12.04 -1.00 -7.75
C LEU A 215 12.88 -1.91 -6.86
N VAL A 216 12.41 -3.15 -6.66
CA VAL A 216 13.02 -4.12 -5.74
C VAL A 216 14.34 -4.64 -6.31
N VAL A 217 15.32 -4.83 -5.45
CA VAL A 217 16.67 -5.29 -5.80
C VAL A 217 16.94 -6.65 -5.16
N PHE A 218 17.20 -7.64 -5.98
CA PHE A 218 17.59 -8.99 -5.56
C PHE A 218 19.03 -9.32 -5.94
N ALA A 219 19.54 -8.74 -7.03
CA ALA A 219 20.84 -8.99 -7.60
C ALA A 219 21.55 -7.71 -8.05
N ARG A 220 22.85 -7.79 -8.36
CA ARG A 220 23.63 -6.64 -8.85
C ARG A 220 23.12 -6.12 -10.19
N GLU A 221 22.65 -7.01 -11.04
CA GLU A 221 22.10 -6.71 -12.36
C GLU A 221 20.84 -5.83 -12.25
N ASP A 222 20.02 -6.02 -11.21
CA ASP A 222 18.84 -5.21 -10.96
C ASP A 222 19.23 -3.75 -10.69
N VAL A 223 20.30 -3.53 -9.89
CA VAL A 223 20.81 -2.18 -9.61
C VAL A 223 21.24 -1.48 -10.89
N GLU A 224 22.03 -2.15 -11.73
CA GLU A 224 22.49 -1.57 -12.99
C GLU A 224 21.30 -1.22 -13.90
N THR A 225 20.35 -2.11 -14.01
CA THR A 225 19.13 -1.90 -14.81
C THR A 225 18.31 -0.72 -14.28
N ILE A 226 18.12 -0.63 -12.95
CA ILE A 226 17.37 0.45 -12.32
C ILE A 226 18.07 1.79 -12.51
N LEU A 227 19.39 1.86 -12.23
CA LEU A 227 20.16 3.09 -12.36
C LEU A 227 20.23 3.57 -13.82
N HIS A 228 20.26 2.66 -14.75
CA HIS A 228 20.18 2.97 -16.19
C HIS A 228 18.81 3.55 -16.57
N HIS A 229 17.71 2.97 -16.06
CA HIS A 229 16.35 3.47 -16.32
C HIS A 229 16.09 4.87 -15.74
N VAL A 230 16.76 5.22 -14.66
CA VAL A 230 16.60 6.53 -13.98
C VAL A 230 17.57 7.58 -14.50
N ASP A 231 18.30 7.30 -15.58
CA ASP A 231 19.27 8.21 -16.23
C ASP A 231 20.38 8.70 -15.28
N VAL A 232 20.84 7.78 -14.42
CA VAL A 232 21.98 8.05 -13.54
C VAL A 232 23.27 7.94 -14.35
N ASN A 233 24.16 8.92 -14.21
CA ASN A 233 25.46 8.89 -14.90
C ASN A 233 26.24 7.61 -14.52
N PRO A 234 26.66 6.76 -15.46
CA PRO A 234 27.40 5.53 -15.19
C PRO A 234 28.69 5.72 -14.39
N THR A 235 29.27 6.93 -14.44
CA THR A 235 30.49 7.30 -13.71
C THR A 235 30.23 7.73 -12.27
N THR A 236 28.94 7.83 -11.84
CA THR A 236 28.61 8.20 -10.46
C THR A 236 29.11 7.12 -9.49
N PRO A 237 29.92 7.49 -8.47
CA PRO A 237 30.44 6.54 -7.49
C PRO A 237 29.30 5.83 -6.75
N LYS A 238 29.39 4.51 -6.66
CA LYS A 238 28.45 3.64 -5.95
C LYS A 238 29.03 3.31 -4.58
N ILE A 239 28.24 3.51 -3.52
CA ILE A 239 28.65 3.21 -2.14
C ILE A 239 27.87 1.98 -1.67
N PRO A 240 28.50 0.79 -1.62
CA PRO A 240 27.87 -0.39 -1.04
C PRO A 240 27.50 -0.13 0.43
N THR A 241 26.22 -0.28 0.73
CA THR A 241 25.63 0.03 2.05
C THR A 241 24.81 -1.16 2.52
N GLY A 242 25.04 -1.59 3.75
CA GLY A 242 24.32 -2.72 4.32
C GLY A 242 23.70 -2.39 5.68
N PHE A 243 22.70 -3.19 6.08
CA PHE A 243 21.95 -3.08 7.31
C PHE A 243 21.96 -4.36 8.11
N PHE A 244 22.01 -4.23 9.44
CA PHE A 244 21.74 -5.31 10.37
C PHE A 244 20.88 -4.79 11.52
N LEU A 245 19.58 -5.09 11.48
CA LEU A 245 18.60 -4.61 12.45
C LEU A 245 18.51 -5.55 13.64
N GLN A 246 18.47 -4.99 14.84
CA GLN A 246 18.42 -5.72 16.10
C GLN A 246 17.03 -5.75 16.73
N SER A 247 16.32 -4.61 16.68
CA SER A 247 14.98 -4.48 17.24
C SER A 247 14.18 -3.41 16.52
N MET A 248 12.87 -3.55 16.60
CA MET A 248 11.90 -2.57 16.14
C MET A 248 10.74 -2.49 17.15
N GLU A 249 10.26 -1.29 17.42
CA GLU A 249 9.16 -1.04 18.36
C GLU A 249 8.26 0.06 17.80
N PHE A 250 6.94 -0.18 17.78
CA PHE A 250 5.97 0.85 17.44
C PHE A 250 5.66 1.71 18.66
N LEU A 251 6.11 2.97 18.65
CA LEU A 251 5.84 3.93 19.73
C LEU A 251 4.40 4.45 19.65
N ASN A 252 3.89 4.61 18.43
CA ASN A 252 2.51 5.03 18.14
C ASN A 252 2.13 4.64 16.70
N ALA A 253 1.01 5.15 16.19
CA ALA A 253 0.51 4.83 14.85
C ALA A 253 1.45 5.20 13.70
N ASN A 254 2.29 6.22 13.88
CA ASN A 254 3.12 6.79 12.82
C ASN A 254 4.63 6.73 13.13
N ASP A 255 5.01 6.51 14.40
CA ASP A 255 6.40 6.54 14.83
C ASP A 255 6.88 5.12 15.17
N VAL A 256 7.95 4.68 14.51
CA VAL A 256 8.61 3.39 14.76
C VAL A 256 10.06 3.62 15.18
N LEU A 257 10.44 3.04 16.31
CA LEU A 257 11.82 3.05 16.83
C LEU A 257 12.55 1.83 16.28
N ILE A 258 13.68 2.05 15.62
CA ILE A 258 14.51 0.99 15.05
C ILE A 258 15.93 1.12 15.58
N THR A 259 16.53 -0.02 15.95
CA THR A 259 17.93 -0.10 16.37
C THR A 259 18.68 -1.11 15.53
N GLY A 260 19.92 -0.80 15.19
CA GLY A 260 20.73 -1.70 14.38
C GLY A 260 22.10 -1.15 14.04
N TYR A 261 22.70 -1.77 13.05
CA TYR A 261 23.95 -1.37 12.44
C TYR A 261 23.72 -1.03 10.97
N ILE A 262 24.44 -0.03 10.50
CA ILE A 262 24.60 0.31 9.09
C ILE A 262 26.09 0.38 8.79
N TRP A 263 26.51 -0.12 7.64
CA TRP A 263 27.91 0.01 7.21
C TRP A 263 27.98 0.45 5.76
N GLN A 264 29.10 1.05 5.41
CA GLN A 264 29.42 1.49 4.06
C GLN A 264 30.81 0.99 3.67
N ASN A 265 30.92 0.49 2.44
CA ASN A 265 32.21 0.15 1.83
C ASN A 265 32.67 1.32 0.96
N ILE A 266 33.70 2.01 1.42
CA ILE A 266 34.27 3.20 0.76
C ILE A 266 35.59 2.92 0.05
N SER A 267 36.00 1.66 -0.10
CA SER A 267 37.27 1.27 -0.72
C SER A 267 37.43 1.81 -2.13
N GLY A 268 36.36 1.92 -2.91
CA GLY A 268 36.35 2.44 -4.28
C GLY A 268 36.43 3.95 -4.42
N LEU A 269 36.28 4.72 -3.32
CA LEU A 269 36.17 6.19 -3.37
C LEU A 269 37.51 6.92 -3.18
N GLY A 270 38.57 6.23 -2.78
CA GLY A 270 39.91 6.83 -2.55
C GLY A 270 39.96 7.89 -1.44
N ILE A 271 38.87 8.16 -0.76
CA ILE A 271 38.75 9.18 0.26
C ILE A 271 38.20 8.55 1.54
N TRP A 272 39.00 8.57 2.62
CA TRP A 272 38.53 8.16 3.94
C TRP A 272 37.76 9.32 4.60
N LYS A 273 36.43 9.23 4.60
CA LYS A 273 35.59 10.13 5.40
C LYS A 273 35.31 9.48 6.76
N GLU A 274 35.66 10.16 7.85
CA GLU A 274 35.37 9.65 9.21
C GLU A 274 33.90 9.84 9.61
N LEU A 275 33.16 10.69 8.92
CA LEU A 275 31.75 10.98 9.17
C LEU A 275 30.85 10.08 8.32
N PRO A 276 29.66 9.70 8.82
CA PRO A 276 28.71 8.95 8.01
C PRO A 276 28.29 9.75 6.78
N ASP A 277 28.39 9.11 5.60
CA ASP A 277 27.96 9.73 4.34
C ASP A 277 26.50 9.38 4.02
N PHE A 278 25.68 9.30 5.07
CA PHE A 278 24.24 9.02 4.96
C PHE A 278 23.44 9.73 6.04
N SER A 279 22.14 9.89 5.75
CA SER A 279 21.13 10.42 6.69
C SER A 279 19.82 9.66 6.55
N PHE A 280 19.01 9.70 7.61
CA PHE A 280 17.65 9.17 7.63
C PHE A 280 16.66 10.34 7.55
N PRO A 281 16.18 10.71 6.34
CA PRO A 281 15.36 11.91 6.17
C PRO A 281 13.99 11.84 6.85
N ASP A 282 13.45 10.63 7.03
CA ASP A 282 12.16 10.40 7.69
C ASP A 282 12.28 10.32 9.23
N SER A 283 13.49 10.58 9.78
CA SER A 283 13.73 10.50 11.21
C SER A 283 13.24 11.71 11.99
N LYS A 284 12.63 11.46 13.14
CA LYS A 284 12.31 12.46 14.15
C LYS A 284 13.49 12.70 15.08
N GLU A 285 14.14 11.63 15.47
CA GLU A 285 15.34 11.61 16.32
C GLU A 285 16.24 10.48 15.86
N THR A 286 17.54 10.75 15.75
CA THR A 286 18.54 9.75 15.37
C THR A 286 19.82 9.91 16.18
N THR A 287 20.31 8.80 16.70
CA THR A 287 21.65 8.69 17.28
C THR A 287 22.46 7.74 16.42
N ILE A 288 23.65 8.17 16.01
CA ILE A 288 24.58 7.38 15.19
C ILE A 288 25.94 7.38 15.91
N GLU A 289 26.46 6.20 16.19
CA GLU A 289 27.76 5.99 16.84
C GLU A 289 28.66 5.13 15.96
N LYS A 290 29.86 5.59 15.67
CA LYS A 290 30.85 4.82 14.94
C LYS A 290 31.35 3.66 15.82
N VAL A 291 31.23 2.43 15.32
CA VAL A 291 31.58 1.22 16.10
C VAL A 291 32.87 0.59 15.63
N TYR A 292 33.07 0.49 14.32
CA TYR A 292 34.27 -0.13 13.77
C TYR A 292 34.70 0.51 12.45
N VAL A 293 35.98 0.39 12.18
CA VAL A 293 36.62 0.77 10.92
C VAL A 293 37.57 -0.34 10.53
N ASN A 294 37.36 -0.94 9.38
CA ASN A 294 38.29 -1.88 8.77
C ASN A 294 38.94 -1.23 7.54
N LYS A 295 40.15 -0.74 7.70
CA LYS A 295 40.86 -0.03 6.63
C LYS A 295 41.31 -0.95 5.51
N ASP A 296 41.54 -2.23 5.79
CA ASP A 296 42.08 -3.20 4.81
C ASP A 296 41.05 -3.49 3.71
N ILE A 297 39.77 -3.55 4.06
CA ILE A 297 38.66 -3.80 3.14
C ILE A 297 37.80 -2.56 2.89
N GLY A 298 38.14 -1.42 3.48
CA GLY A 298 37.45 -0.17 3.26
C GLY A 298 36.06 -0.04 3.88
N ILE A 299 35.75 -0.80 4.94
CA ILE A 299 34.43 -0.80 5.59
C ILE A 299 34.43 0.04 6.86
N ILE A 300 33.42 0.90 6.97
CA ILE A 300 33.09 1.64 8.21
C ILE A 300 31.69 1.25 8.65
N GLY A 301 31.54 0.94 9.95
CA GLY A 301 30.24 0.56 10.53
C GLY A 301 29.83 1.47 11.67
N TRP A 302 28.54 1.79 11.69
CA TRP A 302 27.88 2.60 12.72
C TRP A 302 26.74 1.82 13.36
N ARG A 303 26.58 1.99 14.65
CA ARG A 303 25.37 1.65 15.37
C ARG A 303 24.41 2.82 15.27
N PHE A 304 23.14 2.56 14.98
CA PHE A 304 22.14 3.60 14.96
C PHE A 304 20.92 3.24 15.82
N LYS A 305 20.30 4.29 16.35
CA LYS A 305 18.99 4.26 16.98
C LYS A 305 18.19 5.41 16.38
N THR A 306 17.10 5.09 15.68
CA THR A 306 16.32 6.11 14.98
C THR A 306 14.83 5.90 15.19
N THR A 307 14.08 7.00 15.38
CA THR A 307 12.62 7.02 15.38
C THR A 307 12.17 7.55 14.02
N LEU A 308 11.65 6.66 13.17
CA LEU A 308 11.15 7.00 11.85
C LEU A 308 9.68 7.35 11.91
N ARG A 309 9.28 8.41 11.20
CA ARG A 309 7.90 8.83 11.05
C ARG A 309 7.35 8.40 9.70
N GLN A 310 6.35 7.52 9.72
CA GLN A 310 5.80 6.90 8.52
C GLN A 310 4.28 6.90 8.57
N GLN A 311 3.67 7.05 7.39
CA GLN A 311 2.23 6.88 7.27
C GLN A 311 1.93 5.42 6.93
N PHE A 312 1.36 4.68 7.87
CA PHE A 312 0.88 3.34 7.62
C PHE A 312 -0.56 3.37 7.10
N ASP A 313 -0.87 2.56 6.09
CA ASP A 313 -2.28 2.35 5.71
C ASP A 313 -2.96 1.45 6.73
N ILE A 314 -3.82 2.07 7.54
CA ILE A 314 -4.34 1.49 8.77
C ILE A 314 -5.70 0.84 8.59
N GLN A 315 -6.37 1.05 7.46
CA GLN A 315 -7.71 0.51 7.25
C GLN A 315 -7.73 -1.03 7.32
N ASN A 316 -6.65 -1.68 6.91
CA ASN A 316 -6.52 -3.14 6.88
C ASN A 316 -5.44 -3.70 7.82
N THR A 317 -4.59 -2.86 8.42
CA THR A 317 -3.37 -3.30 9.13
C THR A 317 -3.59 -4.03 10.44
N HIS A 318 -4.79 -3.98 11.03
CA HIS A 318 -5.06 -4.73 12.26
C HIS A 318 -5.15 -6.24 12.07
N LEU A 319 -5.48 -6.69 10.85
CA LEU A 319 -5.63 -8.10 10.49
C LEU A 319 -4.58 -8.57 9.48
N THR A 320 -3.91 -7.62 8.80
CA THR A 320 -2.99 -7.92 7.71
C THR A 320 -1.52 -7.69 8.12
N GLY A 321 -0.73 -7.13 7.28
CA GLY A 321 0.67 -6.81 7.54
C GLY A 321 0.93 -5.30 7.53
N LYS A 322 2.13 -4.93 7.90
CA LYS A 322 2.68 -3.58 7.72
C LYS A 322 3.96 -3.69 6.94
N ASP A 323 4.18 -2.69 6.10
CA ASP A 323 5.43 -2.43 5.44
C ASP A 323 6.13 -1.27 6.18
N VAL A 324 7.28 -1.56 6.76
CA VAL A 324 8.15 -0.59 7.43
C VAL A 324 9.38 -0.40 6.57
N TRP A 325 9.75 0.85 6.29
CA TRP A 325 10.91 1.14 5.45
C TRP A 325 11.88 2.08 6.12
N ILE A 326 13.15 1.90 5.84
CA ILE A 326 14.23 2.80 6.22
C ILE A 326 14.71 3.48 4.95
N ARG A 327 14.34 4.76 4.78
CA ARG A 327 14.85 5.59 3.71
C ARG A 327 16.21 6.13 4.10
N VAL A 328 17.16 6.01 3.19
CA VAL A 328 18.52 6.49 3.38
C VAL A 328 18.95 7.34 2.21
N LEU A 329 19.43 8.53 2.51
CA LEU A 329 20.01 9.41 1.51
C LEU A 329 21.52 9.54 1.75
N SER A 330 22.29 9.58 0.67
CA SER A 330 23.67 10.01 0.73
C SER A 330 23.72 11.51 1.02
N ASN A 331 24.57 11.94 1.94
CA ASN A 331 24.77 13.37 2.23
C ASN A 331 25.36 14.11 1.01
N ASN A 332 26.00 13.38 0.08
CA ASN A 332 26.50 13.85 -1.21
C ASN A 332 25.71 13.21 -2.37
N SER A 333 24.38 13.24 -2.32
CA SER A 333 23.50 12.60 -3.31
C SER A 333 23.72 13.08 -4.76
N VAL A 334 24.42 14.18 -4.97
CA VAL A 334 24.84 14.67 -6.29
C VAL A 334 26.06 13.94 -6.82
N GLU A 335 26.91 13.41 -5.94
CA GLU A 335 28.21 12.82 -6.27
C GLU A 335 28.28 11.32 -6.05
N SER A 336 27.35 10.71 -5.31
CA SER A 336 27.38 9.28 -4.98
C SER A 336 25.99 8.69 -4.79
N ILE A 337 25.86 7.39 -5.10
CA ILE A 337 24.63 6.61 -4.97
C ILE A 337 24.85 5.46 -4.01
N LEU A 338 23.90 5.25 -3.10
CA LEU A 338 23.90 4.11 -2.21
C LEU A 338 23.40 2.87 -2.97
N VAL A 339 24.11 1.75 -2.83
CA VAL A 339 23.74 0.46 -3.42
C VAL A 339 23.80 -0.62 -2.33
N PRO A 340 23.05 -1.73 -2.43
CA PRO A 340 23.18 -2.83 -1.47
C PRO A 340 24.61 -3.39 -1.46
N ASP A 341 25.11 -3.68 -0.27
CA ASP A 341 26.39 -4.38 -0.11
C ASP A 341 26.19 -5.90 -0.27
N PHE A 342 26.15 -6.36 -1.53
CA PHE A 342 25.85 -7.75 -1.88
C PHE A 342 26.83 -8.76 -1.26
N ASP A 343 28.07 -8.35 -1.03
CA ASP A 343 29.14 -9.24 -0.52
C ASP A 343 29.01 -9.52 0.98
N SER A 344 28.23 -8.71 1.69
CA SER A 344 28.02 -8.85 3.13
C SER A 344 26.81 -9.73 3.52
N TYR A 345 26.06 -10.26 2.54
CA TYR A 345 24.89 -11.11 2.77
C TYR A 345 25.07 -12.47 2.10
N ASP A 346 24.69 -13.55 2.80
CA ASP A 346 24.71 -14.91 2.22
C ASP A 346 23.77 -15.01 1.02
N ASN A 347 22.62 -14.34 1.08
CA ASN A 347 21.68 -14.14 -0.02
C ASN A 347 20.77 -12.95 0.27
N LEU A 348 20.12 -12.40 -0.76
CA LEU A 348 19.14 -11.33 -0.65
C LEU A 348 17.71 -11.80 -0.96
N ILE A 349 17.42 -13.09 -0.83
CA ILE A 349 16.07 -13.62 -0.95
C ILE A 349 15.22 -13.04 0.19
N PRO A 350 14.13 -12.32 -0.07
CA PRO A 350 13.36 -11.59 0.94
C PRO A 350 12.88 -12.45 2.11
N GLU A 351 12.47 -13.69 1.82
CA GLU A 351 11.96 -14.64 2.81
C GLU A 351 13.06 -15.16 3.75
N SER A 352 14.33 -15.05 3.36
CA SER A 352 15.47 -15.38 4.23
C SER A 352 15.75 -14.32 5.30
N LEU A 353 15.05 -13.18 5.24
CA LEU A 353 15.18 -12.05 6.14
C LEU A 353 16.62 -11.49 6.21
N PRO A 354 17.24 -11.14 5.05
CA PRO A 354 18.56 -10.56 5.07
C PRO A 354 18.61 -9.29 5.92
N GLY A 355 19.71 -9.12 6.67
CA GLY A 355 19.90 -7.94 7.53
C GLY A 355 19.06 -7.92 8.80
N LEU A 356 18.39 -9.01 9.19
CA LEU A 356 17.67 -9.11 10.47
C LEU A 356 18.40 -10.02 11.45
N ARG A 357 18.51 -9.57 12.71
CA ARG A 357 19.00 -10.40 13.82
C ARG A 357 18.04 -11.56 14.07
N ARG A 358 18.57 -12.73 14.41
CA ARG A 358 17.78 -13.89 14.85
C ARG A 358 18.13 -14.26 16.30
N PRO A 359 17.18 -14.20 17.26
CA PRO A 359 15.80 -13.72 17.16
C PRO A 359 15.71 -12.19 17.02
N PHE A 360 14.79 -11.71 16.18
CA PHE A 360 14.47 -10.30 16.05
C PHE A 360 13.48 -9.85 17.14
N VAL A 361 13.76 -8.74 17.81
CA VAL A 361 12.89 -8.24 18.88
C VAL A 361 11.82 -7.33 18.27
N LEU A 362 10.59 -7.85 18.22
CA LEU A 362 9.42 -7.15 17.67
C LEU A 362 8.16 -7.70 18.33
N ASP A 363 7.55 -6.92 19.23
CA ASP A 363 6.40 -7.37 20.02
C ASP A 363 5.11 -7.39 19.19
N GLY A 364 4.42 -8.53 19.20
CA GLY A 364 3.11 -8.74 18.56
C GLY A 364 3.14 -8.80 17.02
N TRP A 365 4.33 -8.84 16.41
CA TRP A 365 4.51 -8.91 14.96
C TRP A 365 5.61 -9.91 14.58
N ASN A 366 5.44 -10.53 13.42
CA ASN A 366 6.40 -11.46 12.84
C ASN A 366 6.93 -10.91 11.51
N PRO A 367 8.25 -10.74 11.36
CA PRO A 367 8.83 -10.35 10.09
C PRO A 367 8.61 -11.46 9.05
N GLN A 368 8.23 -11.07 7.84
CA GLN A 368 7.95 -11.99 6.74
C GLN A 368 9.00 -11.88 5.64
N LYS A 369 9.40 -10.66 5.30
CA LYS A 369 10.34 -10.34 4.24
C LYS A 369 11.17 -9.14 4.60
N THR A 370 12.42 -9.11 4.12
CA THR A 370 13.25 -7.91 4.09
C THR A 370 13.92 -7.81 2.72
N PHE A 371 14.00 -6.61 2.17
CA PHE A 371 14.59 -6.40 0.86
C PHE A 371 15.03 -4.96 0.67
N PHE A 372 15.94 -4.76 -0.26
CA PHE A 372 16.33 -3.44 -0.73
C PHE A 372 15.46 -2.99 -1.90
N SER A 373 15.20 -1.70 -1.99
CA SER A 373 14.52 -1.12 -3.14
C SER A 373 14.99 0.31 -3.43
N TYR A 374 14.68 0.77 -4.63
CA TYR A 374 14.77 2.18 -5.00
C TYR A 374 13.40 2.75 -5.27
N ARG A 375 13.23 4.04 -4.96
CA ARG A 375 12.06 4.83 -5.36
C ARG A 375 12.52 6.09 -6.04
N VAL A 376 11.82 6.44 -7.10
CA VAL A 376 11.96 7.75 -7.75
C VAL A 376 10.82 8.61 -7.24
N ASN A 377 11.10 9.47 -6.27
CA ASN A 377 10.11 10.40 -5.75
C ASN A 377 10.13 11.66 -6.60
N ALA A 378 9.05 11.91 -7.35
CA ALA A 378 8.84 13.17 -8.04
C ALA A 378 8.48 14.25 -6.99
N ASN A 379 9.49 14.90 -6.43
CA ASN A 379 9.28 16.06 -5.58
C ASN A 379 8.99 17.28 -6.47
N ASN A 380 7.96 18.04 -6.14
CA ASN A 380 7.65 19.31 -6.82
C ASN A 380 8.53 20.48 -6.35
N THR A 381 9.63 20.20 -5.64
CA THR A 381 10.58 21.14 -5.11
C THR A 381 11.99 20.58 -5.14
N ASN A 382 12.98 21.43 -5.37
CA ASN A 382 14.40 21.10 -5.26
C ASN A 382 14.96 21.31 -3.84
N ILE A 383 14.09 21.55 -2.86
CA ILE A 383 14.43 21.80 -1.44
C ILE A 383 15.52 22.89 -1.27
N GLY A 384 15.61 23.85 -2.21
CA GLY A 384 16.62 24.91 -2.18
C GLY A 384 18.02 24.50 -2.65
N LEU A 385 18.21 23.27 -3.15
CA LEU A 385 19.53 22.76 -3.59
C LEU A 385 19.94 23.23 -4.99
N GLY A 386 19.16 24.11 -5.63
CA GLY A 386 19.46 24.67 -6.93
C GLY A 386 19.24 23.72 -8.12
N LYS A 387 19.69 24.12 -9.31
CA LYS A 387 19.48 23.36 -10.56
C LYS A 387 20.21 22.01 -10.64
N PHE A 388 21.12 21.75 -9.70
CA PHE A 388 21.97 20.54 -9.69
C PHE A 388 21.36 19.37 -8.91
N ALA A 389 20.32 19.58 -8.13
CA ALA A 389 19.60 18.48 -7.50
C ALA A 389 18.73 17.80 -8.57
N ASN A 390 19.14 16.62 -9.02
CA ASN A 390 18.28 15.77 -9.83
C ASN A 390 17.03 15.44 -8.99
N SER A 391 15.90 16.07 -9.31
CA SER A 391 14.62 15.80 -8.65
C SER A 391 14.16 14.35 -8.80
N ASN A 392 14.82 13.59 -9.66
CA ASN A 392 14.52 12.21 -10.01
C ASN A 392 15.64 11.23 -9.57
N ALA A 393 16.55 11.62 -8.67
CA ALA A 393 17.54 10.69 -8.15
C ALA A 393 16.86 9.52 -7.42
N PRO A 394 17.27 8.26 -7.69
CA PRO A 394 16.71 7.11 -7.01
C PRO A 394 17.11 7.13 -5.53
N GLU A 395 16.12 7.07 -4.66
CA GLU A 395 16.30 7.03 -3.22
C GLU A 395 16.40 5.58 -2.75
N PHE A 396 17.33 5.29 -1.86
CA PHE A 396 17.63 3.96 -1.37
C PHE A 396 16.81 3.61 -0.13
N TYR A 397 16.17 2.44 -0.16
CA TYR A 397 15.30 1.94 0.90
C TYR A 397 15.70 0.54 1.35
N PHE A 398 15.61 0.30 2.65
CA PHE A 398 15.58 -1.04 3.23
C PHE A 398 14.17 -1.29 3.80
N ASN A 399 13.48 -2.29 3.29
CA ASN A 399 12.08 -2.58 3.60
C ASN A 399 11.97 -3.81 4.50
N ILE A 400 10.98 -3.78 5.37
CA ILE A 400 10.69 -4.84 6.34
C ILE A 400 9.18 -5.09 6.30
N ASP A 401 8.76 -6.18 5.70
CA ASP A 401 7.37 -6.62 5.72
C ASP A 401 7.12 -7.42 6.99
N ILE A 402 6.16 -6.99 7.78
CA ILE A 402 5.79 -7.62 9.04
C ILE A 402 4.33 -8.01 9.02
N LYS A 403 4.01 -9.16 9.61
CA LYS A 403 2.64 -9.64 9.79
C LYS A 403 2.31 -9.69 11.28
N ARG A 404 1.10 -9.24 11.63
CA ARG A 404 0.65 -9.26 13.02
C ARG A 404 0.42 -10.70 13.49
N ASP A 405 0.84 -11.02 14.71
CA ASP A 405 0.45 -12.26 15.36
C ASP A 405 -1.03 -12.18 15.75
N PHE A 406 -1.83 -13.18 15.34
CA PHE A 406 -3.27 -13.21 15.62
C PHE A 406 -3.59 -13.26 17.12
N LYS A 407 -2.72 -13.88 17.91
CA LYS A 407 -2.94 -14.06 19.34
C LYS A 407 -3.07 -12.74 20.09
N SER A 408 -2.24 -11.75 19.76
CA SER A 408 -2.21 -10.45 20.43
C SER A 408 -3.54 -9.65 20.30
N PRO A 409 -4.16 -9.47 19.11
CA PRO A 409 -5.46 -8.81 19.01
C PRO A 409 -6.61 -9.61 19.62
N PHE A 410 -6.55 -10.96 19.57
CA PHE A 410 -7.57 -11.79 20.16
C PHE A 410 -7.60 -11.65 21.69
N ASP A 411 -6.46 -11.86 22.34
CA ASP A 411 -6.38 -11.83 23.81
C ASP A 411 -6.60 -10.41 24.38
N GLY A 412 -6.06 -9.37 23.73
CA GLY A 412 -6.10 -8.01 24.23
C GLY A 412 -7.38 -7.24 23.92
N ASP A 413 -7.89 -7.40 22.71
CA ASP A 413 -8.90 -6.49 22.17
C ASP A 413 -10.28 -7.16 22.01
N LEU A 414 -10.34 -8.44 21.66
CA LEU A 414 -11.60 -9.14 21.38
C LEU A 414 -12.14 -9.90 22.59
N LEU A 415 -11.30 -10.49 23.43
CA LEU A 415 -11.72 -11.25 24.60
C LEU A 415 -12.65 -10.47 25.55
N PRO A 416 -12.39 -9.17 25.88
CA PRO A 416 -13.32 -8.39 26.70
C PRO A 416 -14.70 -8.24 26.08
N VAL A 417 -14.77 -8.13 24.75
CA VAL A 417 -16.06 -8.06 24.03
C VAL A 417 -16.81 -9.38 24.11
N ILE A 418 -16.12 -10.51 23.89
CA ILE A 418 -16.72 -11.85 23.98
C ILE A 418 -17.29 -12.11 25.39
N VAL A 419 -16.52 -11.77 26.43
CA VAL A 419 -16.98 -11.90 27.82
C VAL A 419 -18.19 -11.02 28.07
N ALA A 420 -18.20 -9.79 27.57
CA ALA A 420 -19.35 -8.88 27.70
C ALA A 420 -20.60 -9.41 27.00
N VAL A 421 -20.46 -10.02 25.80
CA VAL A 421 -21.57 -10.70 25.09
C VAL A 421 -22.19 -11.78 25.98
N VAL A 422 -21.38 -12.68 26.52
CA VAL A 422 -21.87 -13.79 27.36
C VAL A 422 -22.54 -13.25 28.62
N LEU A 423 -21.95 -12.26 29.30
CA LEU A 423 -22.51 -11.68 30.51
C LEU A 423 -23.84 -10.93 30.22
N LEU A 424 -23.90 -10.20 29.12
CA LEU A 424 -25.13 -9.48 28.74
C LEU A 424 -26.27 -10.45 28.37
N PHE A 425 -25.95 -11.58 27.74
CA PHE A 425 -26.91 -12.66 27.52
C PHE A 425 -27.41 -13.25 28.84
N ALA A 426 -26.51 -13.51 29.81
CA ALA A 426 -26.91 -13.98 31.15
C ALA A 426 -27.84 -12.97 31.83
N VAL A 427 -27.52 -11.67 31.76
CA VAL A 427 -28.41 -10.60 32.28
C VAL A 427 -29.78 -10.61 31.59
N LEU A 428 -29.81 -10.81 30.28
CA LEU A 428 -31.08 -10.89 29.53
C LEU A 428 -31.94 -12.11 29.94
N THR A 429 -31.31 -13.24 30.29
CA THR A 429 -32.03 -14.43 30.75
C THR A 429 -32.69 -14.25 32.11
N ILE A 430 -32.17 -13.37 32.97
CA ILE A 430 -32.74 -13.03 34.28
C ILE A 430 -34.04 -12.23 34.15
N ILE A 431 -34.26 -11.58 33.00
CA ILE A 431 -35.48 -10.79 32.74
C ILE A 431 -36.67 -11.75 32.54
N THR A 432 -37.41 -12.01 33.62
CA THR A 432 -38.54 -12.98 33.68
C THR A 432 -39.68 -12.47 34.53
N LYS A 433 -40.91 -13.00 34.33
CA LYS A 433 -42.11 -12.73 35.15
C LYS A 433 -42.64 -14.04 35.74
N GLY A 434 -43.59 -13.92 36.70
CA GLY A 434 -44.27 -15.07 37.32
C GLY A 434 -43.38 -15.84 38.28
N GLU A 435 -43.53 -17.19 38.35
CA GLU A 435 -42.80 -18.03 39.27
C GLU A 435 -41.28 -17.96 39.07
N ASN A 436 -40.82 -17.83 37.83
CA ASN A 436 -39.41 -17.68 37.48
C ASN A 436 -38.78 -16.42 38.07
N GLN A 437 -39.55 -15.37 38.29
CA GLN A 437 -39.08 -14.12 38.92
C GLN A 437 -38.56 -14.39 40.35
N THR A 438 -39.20 -15.27 41.09
CA THR A 438 -38.77 -15.63 42.45
C THR A 438 -37.46 -16.37 42.47
N TYR A 439 -37.18 -17.24 41.47
CA TYR A 439 -35.93 -17.94 41.37
C TYR A 439 -34.75 -17.07 40.92
N PHE A 440 -34.97 -16.20 39.95
CA PHE A 440 -33.90 -15.39 39.37
C PHE A 440 -33.76 -14.00 40.02
N GLY A 441 -34.71 -13.60 40.91
CA GLY A 441 -34.66 -12.32 41.61
C GLY A 441 -34.72 -11.12 40.67
N PHE A 442 -35.49 -11.24 39.54
CA PHE A 442 -35.55 -10.15 38.55
C PHE A 442 -36.00 -8.84 39.18
N SER A 443 -35.14 -7.82 39.03
CA SER A 443 -35.50 -6.43 39.22
C SER A 443 -34.88 -5.60 38.11
N SER A 444 -35.66 -4.69 37.55
CA SER A 444 -35.18 -3.77 36.52
C SER A 444 -33.96 -2.95 36.98
N HIS A 445 -33.99 -2.55 38.27
CA HIS A 445 -32.88 -1.81 38.88
C HIS A 445 -31.58 -2.65 38.93
N GLY A 446 -31.67 -3.93 39.28
CA GLY A 446 -30.52 -4.83 39.27
C GLY A 446 -29.95 -5.04 37.87
N VAL A 447 -30.81 -5.23 36.85
CA VAL A 447 -30.40 -5.36 35.46
C VAL A 447 -29.67 -4.11 34.97
N LEU A 448 -30.17 -2.91 35.30
CA LEU A 448 -29.49 -1.66 34.97
C LEU A 448 -28.11 -1.57 35.62
N GLY A 449 -27.96 -2.00 36.87
CA GLY A 449 -26.68 -2.05 37.55
C GLY A 449 -25.67 -2.93 36.84
N TYR A 450 -26.09 -4.14 36.39
CA TYR A 450 -25.22 -5.04 35.59
C TYR A 450 -24.87 -4.43 34.22
N CYS A 451 -25.85 -3.84 33.52
CA CYS A 451 -25.62 -3.16 32.25
C CYS A 451 -24.58 -2.04 32.36
N ILE A 452 -24.67 -1.22 33.42
CA ILE A 452 -23.73 -0.13 33.68
C ILE A 452 -22.33 -0.70 33.94
N SER A 453 -22.22 -1.78 34.73
CA SER A 453 -20.93 -2.40 35.03
C SER A 453 -20.25 -2.97 33.76
N ILE A 454 -21.01 -3.66 32.88
CA ILE A 454 -20.51 -4.16 31.59
C ILE A 454 -20.09 -2.99 30.69
N LEU A 455 -20.90 -1.93 30.64
CA LEU A 455 -20.62 -0.73 29.84
C LEU A 455 -19.29 -0.09 30.29
N PHE A 456 -19.08 0.08 31.60
CA PHE A 456 -17.85 0.63 32.14
C PHE A 456 -16.62 -0.20 31.75
N THR A 457 -16.71 -1.52 31.88
CA THR A 457 -15.63 -2.44 31.49
C THR A 457 -15.30 -2.31 30.00
N LEU A 458 -16.32 -2.24 29.15
CA LEU A 458 -16.13 -2.07 27.71
C LEU A 458 -15.55 -0.71 27.33
N ILE A 459 -15.95 0.38 28.00
CA ILE A 459 -15.39 1.73 27.77
C ILE A 459 -13.89 1.73 28.10
N ILE A 460 -13.49 1.11 29.22
CA ILE A 460 -12.08 1.00 29.62
C ILE A 460 -11.31 0.20 28.57
N ALA A 461 -11.80 -0.97 28.18
CA ALA A 461 -11.15 -1.81 27.16
C ALA A 461 -11.05 -1.07 25.81
N HIS A 462 -12.09 -0.37 25.39
CA HIS A 462 -12.08 0.44 24.17
C HIS A 462 -11.07 1.60 24.26
N SER A 463 -10.95 2.23 25.41
CA SER A 463 -9.95 3.28 25.63
C SER A 463 -8.51 2.75 25.53
N PHE A 464 -8.23 1.54 26.03
CA PHE A 464 -6.93 0.89 25.85
C PHE A 464 -6.66 0.54 24.39
N LEU A 465 -7.66 0.05 23.65
CA LEU A 465 -7.53 -0.18 22.20
C LEU A 465 -7.15 1.12 21.48
N ARG A 466 -7.82 2.23 21.79
CA ARG A 466 -7.55 3.56 21.22
C ARG A 466 -6.16 4.10 21.59
N ALA A 467 -5.70 3.87 22.81
CA ALA A 467 -4.38 4.30 23.25
C ALA A 467 -3.24 3.61 22.49
N ARG A 468 -3.43 2.32 22.16
CA ARG A 468 -2.45 1.55 21.35
C ARG A 468 -2.43 1.95 19.89
N VAL A 469 -3.53 2.48 19.38
CA VAL A 469 -3.70 2.82 17.97
C VAL A 469 -4.25 4.25 17.86
N PRO A 470 -3.41 5.28 18.11
CA PRO A 470 -3.83 6.67 18.12
C PRO A 470 -4.11 7.20 16.69
N ILE A 471 -5.22 6.76 16.10
CA ILE A 471 -5.66 7.15 14.77
C ILE A 471 -6.99 7.88 14.89
N SER A 472 -7.18 8.89 14.03
CA SER A 472 -8.43 9.63 13.95
C SER A 472 -9.57 8.86 13.27
N ARG A 473 -9.31 7.71 12.65
CA ARG A 473 -10.31 6.89 11.95
C ARG A 473 -10.79 5.73 12.81
N VAL A 474 -12.00 5.25 12.54
CA VAL A 474 -12.58 4.06 13.20
C VAL A 474 -11.89 2.80 12.69
N ILE A 475 -11.46 1.95 13.61
CA ILE A 475 -10.81 0.68 13.35
C ILE A 475 -11.87 -0.42 13.26
N TYR A 476 -11.61 -1.47 12.44
CA TYR A 476 -12.54 -2.60 12.31
C TYR A 476 -12.96 -3.21 13.65
N LEU A 477 -12.03 -3.35 14.61
CA LEU A 477 -12.34 -3.89 15.95
C LEU A 477 -13.30 -3.01 16.76
N GLU A 478 -13.35 -1.70 16.53
CA GLU A 478 -14.24 -0.77 17.25
C GLU A 478 -15.71 -1.00 16.91
N TYR A 479 -16.02 -1.52 15.72
CA TYR A 479 -17.41 -1.84 15.36
C TYR A 479 -18.01 -2.87 16.32
N PHE A 480 -17.21 -3.83 16.83
CA PHE A 480 -17.71 -4.76 17.85
C PHE A 480 -18.04 -4.06 19.15
N TYR A 481 -17.27 -3.09 19.58
CA TYR A 481 -17.59 -2.26 20.76
C TYR A 481 -18.85 -1.43 20.54
N PHE A 482 -19.01 -0.81 19.37
CA PHE A 482 -20.22 -0.03 19.07
C PHE A 482 -21.47 -0.90 19.05
N VAL A 483 -21.42 -2.08 18.45
CA VAL A 483 -22.52 -3.04 18.48
C VAL A 483 -22.86 -3.42 19.92
N MET A 484 -21.88 -3.65 20.77
CA MET A 484 -22.10 -3.97 22.18
C MET A 484 -22.70 -2.80 22.96
N TYR A 485 -22.30 -1.56 22.72
CA TYR A 485 -22.93 -0.39 23.35
C TYR A 485 -24.42 -0.31 23.00
N ILE A 486 -24.75 -0.54 21.73
CA ILE A 486 -26.16 -0.59 21.28
C ILE A 486 -26.91 -1.75 21.96
N ALA A 487 -26.30 -2.94 22.02
CA ALA A 487 -26.90 -4.11 22.66
C ALA A 487 -27.19 -3.86 24.16
N ILE A 488 -26.25 -3.27 24.89
CA ILE A 488 -26.44 -2.90 26.31
C ILE A 488 -27.61 -1.91 26.47
N LEU A 489 -27.68 -0.91 25.60
CA LEU A 489 -28.77 0.07 25.60
C LEU A 489 -30.14 -0.61 25.36
N VAL A 490 -30.18 -1.49 24.34
CA VAL A 490 -31.41 -2.24 24.00
C VAL A 490 -31.86 -3.15 25.16
N VAL A 491 -30.95 -3.87 25.81
CA VAL A 491 -31.24 -4.72 26.97
C VAL A 491 -31.73 -3.87 28.16
N SER A 492 -31.13 -2.72 28.38
CA SER A 492 -31.53 -1.78 29.43
C SER A 492 -32.97 -1.25 29.21
N ILE A 493 -33.29 -0.81 27.99
CA ILE A 493 -34.62 -0.34 27.60
C ILE A 493 -35.65 -1.49 27.71
N ASN A 494 -35.27 -2.69 27.22
CA ASN A 494 -36.10 -3.87 27.32
C ASN A 494 -36.45 -4.22 28.80
N SER A 495 -35.48 -4.15 29.71
CA SER A 495 -35.68 -4.40 31.12
C SER A 495 -36.67 -3.42 31.75
N ILE A 496 -36.57 -2.12 31.42
CA ILE A 496 -37.49 -1.08 31.90
C ILE A 496 -38.91 -1.31 31.34
N ALA A 497 -38.99 -1.55 30.02
CA ALA A 497 -40.24 -1.77 29.33
C ALA A 497 -40.98 -3.02 29.86
N PHE A 498 -40.24 -4.13 30.08
CA PHE A 498 -40.76 -5.37 30.62
C PHE A 498 -41.23 -5.24 32.07
N ALA A 499 -40.56 -4.42 32.88
CA ALA A 499 -40.98 -4.12 34.25
C ALA A 499 -42.18 -3.14 34.34
N SER A 500 -42.46 -2.43 33.25
CA SER A 500 -43.56 -1.46 33.23
C SER A 500 -44.94 -2.14 33.23
N ASN A 501 -45.94 -1.43 33.75
CA ASN A 501 -47.34 -1.92 33.70
C ASN A 501 -48.00 -1.78 32.32
N ARG A 502 -47.26 -1.28 31.31
CA ARG A 502 -47.78 -1.16 29.93
C ARG A 502 -47.57 -2.49 29.21
N HIS A 503 -48.66 -3.04 28.68
CA HIS A 503 -48.59 -4.28 27.90
C HIS A 503 -48.00 -3.99 26.51
N ILE A 504 -46.77 -4.45 26.28
CA ILE A 504 -46.09 -4.39 24.97
C ILE A 504 -46.02 -5.81 24.41
N SER A 505 -46.89 -6.13 23.46
CA SER A 505 -47.11 -7.49 22.93
C SER A 505 -45.82 -8.20 22.51
N PHE A 506 -44.81 -7.49 22.00
CA PHE A 506 -43.55 -8.06 21.59
C PHE A 506 -42.61 -8.38 22.77
N ILE A 507 -42.59 -7.51 23.79
CA ILE A 507 -41.71 -7.63 24.97
C ILE A 507 -42.31 -8.61 25.98
N ASP A 508 -43.61 -8.54 26.20
CA ASP A 508 -44.32 -9.38 27.18
C ASP A 508 -44.62 -10.80 26.67
N ALA A 509 -44.45 -11.05 25.38
CA ALA A 509 -44.75 -12.36 24.79
C ALA A 509 -43.88 -13.44 25.42
N LYS A 510 -44.56 -14.42 26.10
CA LYS A 510 -43.94 -15.65 26.61
C LYS A 510 -42.64 -15.41 27.38
N ASP A 511 -42.67 -14.54 28.35
CA ASP A 511 -41.57 -14.28 29.25
C ASP A 511 -40.31 -13.72 28.54
N ASN A 512 -40.54 -12.69 27.68
CA ASN A 512 -39.50 -11.96 26.97
C ASN A 512 -38.70 -12.82 25.96
N ILE A 513 -39.29 -13.89 25.42
CA ILE A 513 -38.60 -14.85 24.58
C ILE A 513 -38.06 -14.24 23.27
N TYR A 514 -38.80 -13.28 22.68
CA TYR A 514 -38.37 -12.66 21.43
C TYR A 514 -37.10 -11.84 21.58
N MET A 515 -36.91 -11.13 22.69
CA MET A 515 -35.70 -10.39 22.96
C MET A 515 -34.52 -11.29 23.28
N LYS A 516 -34.77 -12.42 23.99
CA LYS A 516 -33.75 -13.44 24.28
C LYS A 516 -33.24 -14.13 23.01
N ILE A 517 -34.05 -14.28 21.98
CA ILE A 517 -33.71 -14.90 20.71
C ILE A 517 -33.11 -13.89 19.75
N LEU A 518 -33.55 -12.64 19.76
CA LEU A 518 -33.03 -11.57 18.92
C LEU A 518 -31.58 -11.23 19.28
N TYR A 519 -31.23 -11.33 20.58
CA TYR A 519 -29.87 -11.14 21.07
C TYR A 519 -28.92 -12.23 20.56
#